data_7f41a5689e0f9c874c8dd8e57c9b3798
#
_entry.id   7f41a5689e0f9c874c8dd8e57c9b3798
#
_cell.length_a   1.000
_cell.length_b   1.000
_cell.length_c   1.000
_cell.angle_alpha   90.00
_cell.angle_beta   90.00
_cell.angle_gamma   90.00
#
_symmetry.space_group_name_H-M   'P 1'
#
loop_
_entity.id
_entity.type
_entity.pdbx_description
1 polymer ?
#
loop_
_entity_poly.entity_id
_entity_poly.type
_entity_poly.pdbx_seq_one_letter_code
_entity_poly.pdbx_strand_id
1 'polypeptide(L)'
;MAQKQEFLKGKKAITFLDLFAGAGGISEGFLQSYTKDKYYDFILASDINANCELTHRVRYNAQLGLNTDFLLEDIMSETFLSDLKKKVGKKNIDVVTGGPSCQSFSLSGRRRKYDKRDNLFEHYLKVIEEFKPKYFV
;
A
#
# COMPACT_ATOMS: atom_id res chain seq x y z
N MET A 1 -17.38 -17.11 1.55
CA MET A 1 -17.49 -16.45 0.23
C MET A 1 -18.84 -15.80 0.03
N ALA A 2 -19.95 -16.50 0.14
CA ALA A 2 -21.30 -15.93 0.00
C ALA A 2 -21.59 -14.79 1.00
N GLN A 3 -21.23 -14.95 2.26
CA GLN A 3 -21.43 -13.93 3.31
C GLN A 3 -20.67 -12.65 3.05
N LYS A 4 -19.45 -12.73 2.48
CA LYS A 4 -18.64 -11.56 2.14
C LYS A 4 -19.26 -10.79 0.96
N GLN A 5 -19.71 -11.50 -0.07
CA GLN A 5 -20.35 -10.89 -1.21
C GLN A 5 -21.65 -10.17 -0.81
N GLU A 6 -22.43 -10.78 0.08
CA GLU A 6 -23.64 -10.17 0.62
C GLU A 6 -23.34 -8.92 1.45
N PHE A 7 -22.30 -8.98 2.29
CA PHE A 7 -21.84 -7.84 3.10
C PHE A 7 -21.42 -6.64 2.22
N LEU A 8 -20.80 -6.90 1.08
CA LEU A 8 -20.31 -5.84 0.19
C LEU A 8 -21.38 -5.33 -0.79
N LYS A 9 -22.52 -6.02 -0.87
CA LYS A 9 -23.58 -5.67 -1.82
C LYS A 9 -24.12 -4.26 -1.55
N GLY A 10 -24.06 -3.41 -2.59
CA GLY A 10 -24.55 -2.02 -2.51
C GLY A 10 -23.55 -1.04 -1.86
N LYS A 11 -22.38 -1.50 -1.42
CA LYS A 11 -21.37 -0.61 -0.86
C LYS A 11 -20.39 -0.13 -1.94
N LYS A 12 -19.99 1.13 -1.85
CA LYS A 12 -18.97 1.70 -2.72
C LYS A 12 -17.58 1.26 -2.24
N ALA A 13 -16.80 0.70 -3.15
CA ALA A 13 -15.39 0.36 -2.90
C ALA A 13 -14.51 1.60 -3.01
N ILE A 14 -13.63 1.79 -2.03
CA ILE A 14 -12.55 2.78 -2.06
C ILE A 14 -11.25 1.99 -2.18
N THR A 15 -10.62 2.06 -3.35
CA THR A 15 -9.41 1.30 -3.64
C THR A 15 -8.17 1.95 -3.00
N PHE A 16 -7.29 1.15 -2.43
CA PHE A 16 -6.05 1.69 -1.87
C PHE A 16 -4.83 0.80 -2.11
N LEU A 17 -3.68 1.47 -2.15
CA LEU A 17 -2.35 0.87 -2.12
C LEU A 17 -1.68 1.23 -0.80
N ASP A 18 -0.91 0.28 -0.24
CA ASP A 18 -0.10 0.51 0.95
C ASP A 18 1.37 0.29 0.62
N LEU A 19 2.13 1.36 0.51
CA LEU A 19 3.56 1.34 0.24
C LEU A 19 4.33 1.43 1.56
N PHE A 20 5.50 0.79 1.64
CA PHE A 20 6.23 0.62 2.90
C PHE A 20 5.34 -0.06 3.96
N ALA A 21 4.64 -1.10 3.52
CA ALA A 21 3.51 -1.65 4.27
C ALA A 21 3.89 -2.30 5.60
N GLY A 22 5.13 -2.79 5.71
CA GLY A 22 5.55 -3.52 6.89
C GLY A 22 4.65 -4.71 7.18
N ALA A 23 4.27 -4.89 8.42
CA ALA A 23 3.37 -5.98 8.84
C ALA A 23 1.90 -5.73 8.52
N GLY A 24 1.53 -4.52 8.05
CA GLY A 24 0.16 -4.21 7.62
C GLY A 24 -0.68 -3.46 8.64
N GLY A 25 -0.05 -2.73 9.56
CA GLY A 25 -0.81 -1.98 10.59
C GLY A 25 -1.73 -0.91 10.01
N ILE A 26 -1.25 -0.13 9.06
CA ILE A 26 -2.07 0.87 8.36
C ILE A 26 -3.17 0.20 7.55
N SER A 27 -2.81 -0.84 6.79
CA SER A 27 -3.78 -1.61 5.99
C SER A 27 -4.91 -2.18 6.83
N GLU A 28 -4.59 -2.74 8.00
CA GLU A 28 -5.58 -3.28 8.93
C GLU A 28 -6.54 -2.18 9.41
N GLY A 29 -6.01 -1.00 9.73
CA GLY A 29 -6.82 0.16 10.11
C GLY A 29 -7.80 0.58 9.02
N PHE A 30 -7.34 0.64 7.77
CA PHE A 30 -8.22 0.92 6.62
C PHE A 30 -9.31 -0.13 6.47
N LEU A 31 -8.95 -1.42 6.52
CA LEU A 31 -9.92 -2.49 6.34
C LEU A 31 -11.00 -2.52 7.42
N GLN A 32 -10.66 -2.10 8.65
CA GLN A 32 -11.62 -2.02 9.75
C GLN A 32 -12.50 -0.75 9.73
N SER A 33 -12.16 0.21 8.86
CA SER A 33 -12.83 1.51 8.78
C SER A 33 -13.93 1.52 7.72
N TYR A 34 -14.81 0.53 7.73
CA TYR A 34 -15.94 0.48 6.82
C TYR A 34 -17.17 1.14 7.42
N THR A 35 -18.07 1.58 6.56
CA THR A 35 -19.36 2.15 6.94
C THR A 35 -20.51 1.34 6.33
N LYS A 36 -21.75 1.79 6.55
CA LYS A 36 -22.93 1.21 5.92
C LYS A 36 -22.85 1.27 4.38
N ASP A 37 -22.24 2.32 3.84
CA ASP A 37 -22.26 2.64 2.41
C ASP A 37 -20.93 2.43 1.69
N LYS A 38 -19.81 2.29 2.43
CA LYS A 38 -18.46 2.27 1.86
C LYS A 38 -17.56 1.26 2.56
N TYR A 39 -16.60 0.74 1.80
CA TYR A 39 -15.53 -0.09 2.34
C TYR A 39 -14.23 0.16 1.60
N TYR A 40 -13.10 -0.15 2.23
CA TYR A 40 -11.79 -0.07 1.59
C TYR A 40 -11.47 -1.38 0.89
N ASP A 41 -11.11 -1.28 -0.39
CA ASP A 41 -10.69 -2.41 -1.21
C ASP A 41 -9.16 -2.39 -1.31
N PHE A 42 -8.53 -3.35 -0.66
CA PHE A 42 -7.07 -3.45 -0.59
C PHE A 42 -6.51 -4.07 -1.86
N ILE A 43 -6.01 -3.24 -2.74
CA ILE A 43 -5.54 -3.69 -4.06
C ILE A 43 -4.15 -4.32 -3.97
N LEU A 44 -3.20 -3.60 -3.36
CA LEU A 44 -1.81 -4.06 -3.33
C LEU A 44 -1.04 -3.41 -2.18
N ALA A 45 -0.15 -4.20 -1.58
CA ALA A 45 0.86 -3.72 -0.65
C ALA A 45 2.27 -3.91 -1.24
N SER A 46 3.20 -3.09 -0.81
CA SER A 46 4.61 -3.19 -1.21
C SER A 46 5.54 -3.01 -0.03
N ASP A 47 6.58 -3.81 0.00
CA ASP A 47 7.70 -3.72 0.93
C ASP A 47 8.91 -4.44 0.35
N ILE A 48 10.10 -4.18 0.86
CA ILE A 48 11.33 -4.88 0.45
C ILE A 48 11.56 -6.15 1.27
N ASN A 49 10.83 -6.36 2.34
CA ASN A 49 11.06 -7.46 3.28
C ASN A 49 10.15 -8.65 2.95
N ALA A 50 10.75 -9.80 2.66
CA ALA A 50 10.02 -11.02 2.35
C ALA A 50 9.13 -11.51 3.50
N ASN A 51 9.49 -11.24 4.76
CA ASN A 51 8.66 -11.58 5.92
C ASN A 51 7.37 -10.76 5.93
N CYS A 52 7.44 -9.52 5.46
CA CYS A 52 6.25 -8.69 5.30
C CYS A 52 5.30 -9.26 4.26
N GLU A 53 5.82 -9.72 3.13
CA GLU A 53 5.00 -10.41 2.13
C GLU A 53 4.31 -11.65 2.73
N LEU A 54 5.05 -12.48 3.44
CA LEU A 54 4.48 -13.67 4.07
C LEU A 54 3.35 -13.31 5.04
N THR A 55 3.57 -12.31 5.89
CA THR A 55 2.57 -11.82 6.84
C THR A 55 1.30 -11.35 6.12
N HIS A 56 1.46 -10.58 5.04
CA HIS A 56 0.33 -10.11 4.23
C HIS A 56 -0.41 -11.26 3.55
N ARG A 57 0.31 -12.22 2.97
CA ARG A 57 -0.31 -13.38 2.32
C ARG A 57 -1.12 -14.21 3.31
N VAL A 58 -0.60 -14.42 4.51
CA VAL A 58 -1.33 -15.16 5.55
C VAL A 58 -2.56 -14.38 6.02
N ARG A 59 -2.39 -13.12 6.37
CA ARG A 59 -3.50 -12.32 6.94
C ARG A 59 -4.57 -11.99 5.90
N TYR A 60 -4.17 -11.40 4.77
CA TYR A 60 -5.14 -10.84 3.85
C TYR A 60 -5.65 -11.85 2.83
N ASN A 61 -4.79 -12.72 2.32
CA ASN A 61 -5.24 -13.72 1.34
C ASN A 61 -5.82 -14.96 2.03
N ALA A 62 -5.07 -15.59 2.93
CA ALA A 62 -5.52 -16.87 3.53
C ALA A 62 -6.62 -16.67 4.58
N GLN A 63 -6.43 -15.77 5.55
CA GLN A 63 -7.40 -15.57 6.62
C GLN A 63 -8.62 -14.77 6.20
N LEU A 64 -8.42 -13.62 5.53
CA LEU A 64 -9.51 -12.73 5.14
C LEU A 64 -10.08 -13.03 3.75
N GLY A 65 -9.42 -13.86 2.95
CA GLY A 65 -9.87 -14.22 1.61
C GLY A 65 -9.90 -13.07 0.62
N LEU A 66 -9.03 -12.07 0.80
CA LEU A 66 -8.92 -10.94 -0.11
C LEU A 66 -8.04 -11.29 -1.33
N ASN A 67 -8.26 -10.58 -2.42
CA ASN A 67 -7.44 -10.68 -3.64
C ASN A 67 -6.30 -9.66 -3.66
N THR A 68 -5.85 -9.22 -2.50
CA THR A 68 -4.76 -8.26 -2.35
C THR A 68 -3.47 -8.85 -2.91
N ASP A 69 -2.82 -8.11 -3.79
CA ASP A 69 -1.50 -8.50 -4.30
C ASP A 69 -0.38 -7.91 -3.44
N PHE A 70 0.84 -8.38 -3.66
CA PHE A 70 2.02 -7.88 -2.98
C PHE A 70 3.16 -7.70 -3.96
N LEU A 71 3.80 -6.54 -3.94
CA LEU A 71 4.99 -6.24 -4.73
C LEU A 71 6.21 -6.24 -3.81
N LEU A 72 6.96 -7.33 -3.83
CA LEU A 72 8.21 -7.47 -3.08
C LEU A 72 9.35 -6.88 -3.92
N GLU A 73 9.54 -5.57 -3.79
CA GLU A 73 10.54 -4.85 -4.59
C GLU A 73 10.93 -3.56 -3.88
N ASP A 74 12.16 -3.12 -4.09
CA ASP A 74 12.62 -1.81 -3.62
C ASP A 74 11.96 -0.71 -4.47
N ILE A 75 11.33 0.25 -3.81
CA ILE A 75 10.68 1.40 -4.49
C ILE A 75 11.67 2.20 -5.33
N MET A 76 12.98 2.16 -5.00
CA MET A 76 14.03 2.83 -5.77
C MET A 76 14.48 2.04 -7.00
N SER A 77 14.02 0.81 -7.17
CA SER A 77 14.31 0.01 -8.37
C SER A 77 13.77 0.70 -9.62
N GLU A 78 14.51 0.63 -10.72
CA GLU A 78 14.09 1.17 -12.01
C GLU A 78 12.82 0.52 -12.55
N THR A 79 12.56 -0.73 -12.16
CA THR A 79 11.40 -1.49 -12.60
C THR A 79 10.19 -1.35 -11.69
N PHE A 80 10.33 -0.74 -10.53
CA PHE A 80 9.28 -0.69 -9.50
C PHE A 80 7.97 -0.12 -10.05
N LEU A 81 8.00 1.04 -10.65
CA LEU A 81 6.80 1.73 -11.14
C LEU A 81 6.11 0.93 -12.25
N SER A 82 6.88 0.36 -13.19
CA SER A 82 6.32 -0.47 -14.26
C SER A 82 5.72 -1.77 -13.72
N ASP A 83 6.36 -2.41 -12.75
CA ASP A 83 5.86 -3.63 -12.12
C ASP A 83 4.61 -3.35 -11.29
N LEU A 84 4.58 -2.23 -10.57
CA LEU A 84 3.40 -1.79 -9.83
C LEU A 84 2.21 -1.55 -10.77
N LYS A 85 2.44 -0.86 -11.87
CA LYS A 85 1.40 -0.60 -12.88
C LYS A 85 0.85 -1.89 -13.48
N LYS A 86 1.71 -2.86 -13.77
CA LYS A 86 1.27 -4.17 -14.28
C LYS A 86 0.39 -4.91 -13.29
N LYS A 87 0.76 -4.91 -12.01
CA LYS A 87 -0.01 -5.59 -10.96
C LYS A 87 -1.33 -4.92 -10.67
N VAL A 88 -1.37 -3.60 -10.65
CA VAL A 88 -2.61 -2.82 -10.45
C VAL A 88 -3.53 -2.95 -11.67
N GLY A 89 -2.97 -3.04 -12.87
CA GLY A 89 -3.73 -3.13 -14.11
C GLY A 89 -4.53 -1.85 -14.39
N LYS A 90 -5.77 -2.02 -14.82
CA LYS A 90 -6.66 -0.90 -15.19
C LYS A 90 -7.44 -0.32 -14.02
N LYS A 91 -7.22 -0.81 -12.81
CA LYS A 91 -7.96 -0.34 -11.64
C LYS A 91 -7.60 1.10 -11.32
N ASN A 92 -8.61 1.91 -11.02
CA ASN A 92 -8.41 3.25 -10.50
C ASN A 92 -8.08 3.17 -9.01
N ILE A 93 -7.09 3.94 -8.55
CA ILE A 93 -6.66 3.95 -7.16
C ILE A 93 -7.12 5.23 -6.50
N ASP A 94 -7.96 5.11 -5.49
CA ASP A 94 -8.51 6.26 -4.76
C ASP A 94 -7.56 6.78 -3.69
N VAL A 95 -6.84 5.89 -3.00
CA VAL A 95 -5.96 6.23 -1.89
C VAL A 95 -4.61 5.53 -2.04
N VAL A 96 -3.54 6.29 -1.83
CA VAL A 96 -2.19 5.74 -1.65
C VAL A 96 -1.74 6.07 -0.25
N THR A 97 -1.37 5.07 0.52
CA THR A 97 -0.80 5.25 1.85
C THR A 97 0.63 4.70 1.90
N GLY A 98 1.42 5.21 2.80
CA GLY A 98 2.77 4.73 3.00
C GLY A 98 3.51 5.55 4.04
N GLY A 99 4.35 4.86 4.79
CA GLY A 99 5.20 5.49 5.78
C GLY A 99 6.68 5.34 5.42
N PRO A 100 7.21 6.11 4.45
CA PRO A 100 8.64 6.04 4.18
C PRO A 100 9.43 6.37 5.45
N SER A 101 10.58 5.71 5.62
CA SER A 101 11.40 5.90 6.81
C SER A 101 11.82 7.37 6.96
N CYS A 102 11.42 7.99 8.06
CA CYS A 102 11.76 9.38 8.39
C CYS A 102 13.06 9.50 9.21
N GLN A 103 13.86 8.44 9.33
CA GLN A 103 15.07 8.46 10.16
C GLN A 103 16.09 9.51 9.69
N SER A 104 16.14 9.81 8.39
CA SER A 104 16.99 10.85 7.83
C SER A 104 16.57 12.27 8.22
N PHE A 105 15.31 12.46 8.64
CA PHE A 105 14.75 13.76 9.05
C PHE A 105 14.72 13.95 10.56
N SER A 106 15.04 12.92 11.35
CA SER A 106 15.04 13.03 12.81
C SER A 106 16.32 13.71 13.31
N LEU A 107 16.16 14.59 14.34
CA LEU A 107 17.30 15.27 14.99
C LEU A 107 18.27 14.31 15.68
N SER A 108 17.85 13.10 16.00
CA SER A 108 18.68 12.04 16.57
C SER A 108 19.42 11.24 15.50
N GLY A 109 19.00 11.32 14.25
CA GLY A 109 19.74 10.80 13.11
C GLY A 109 20.69 11.87 12.59
N ARG A 110 21.97 11.56 12.47
CA ARG A 110 22.92 12.48 11.83
C ARG A 110 22.40 12.85 10.44
N ARG A 111 22.02 14.10 10.22
CA ARG A 111 21.68 14.65 8.91
C ARG A 111 22.87 14.47 7.97
N ARG A 112 22.92 13.35 7.28
CA ARG A 112 23.87 13.17 6.17
C ARG A 112 23.22 13.73 4.91
N LYS A 113 23.88 14.72 4.33
CA LYS A 113 23.45 15.47 3.13
C LYS A 113 23.16 14.58 1.91
N TYR A 114 23.40 13.28 1.98
CA TYR A 114 23.24 12.29 0.92
C TYR A 114 22.75 10.93 1.46
N ASP A 115 21.83 10.92 2.43
CA ASP A 115 21.26 9.66 2.89
C ASP A 115 20.34 9.11 1.79
N LYS A 116 20.54 7.86 1.37
CA LYS A 116 19.71 7.15 0.38
C LYS A 116 18.22 7.13 0.76
N ARG A 117 17.90 7.31 2.05
CA ARG A 117 16.53 7.36 2.55
C ARG A 117 15.77 8.60 2.14
N ASP A 118 16.45 9.70 1.79
CA ASP A 118 15.80 10.91 1.26
C ASP A 118 15.14 10.63 -0.09
N ASN A 119 15.68 9.70 -0.87
CA ASN A 119 15.14 9.30 -2.15
C ASN A 119 13.85 8.48 -2.04
N LEU A 120 13.57 7.87 -0.87
CA LEU A 120 12.33 7.09 -0.66
C LEU A 120 11.09 7.97 -0.81
N PHE A 121 11.15 9.18 -0.25
CA PHE A 121 10.05 10.15 -0.37
C PHE A 121 9.84 10.60 -1.83
N GLU A 122 10.91 10.84 -2.57
CA GLU A 122 10.82 11.20 -3.98
C GLU A 122 10.19 10.08 -4.82
N HIS A 123 10.57 8.83 -4.57
CA HIS A 123 9.98 7.67 -5.25
C HIS A 123 8.51 7.48 -4.87
N TYR A 124 8.15 7.74 -3.62
CA TYR A 124 6.77 7.76 -3.18
C TYR A 124 5.94 8.80 -3.96
N LEU A 125 6.48 10.01 -4.13
CA LEU A 125 5.83 11.06 -4.92
C LEU A 125 5.63 10.66 -6.39
N LYS A 126 6.58 9.94 -6.98
CA LYS A 126 6.42 9.42 -8.36
C LYS A 126 5.22 8.48 -8.48
N VAL A 127 4.98 7.65 -7.47
CA VAL A 127 3.80 6.79 -7.45
C VAL A 127 2.52 7.63 -7.39
N ILE A 128 2.49 8.65 -6.55
CA ILE A 128 1.35 9.55 -6.44
C ILE A 128 1.09 10.29 -7.76
N GLU A 129 2.12 10.78 -8.42
CA GLU A 129 2.01 11.44 -9.71
C GLU A 129 1.47 10.52 -10.81
N GLU A 130 1.86 9.23 -10.79
CA GLU A 130 1.43 8.25 -11.77
C GLU A 130 -0.03 7.83 -11.58
N PHE A 131 -0.42 7.52 -10.34
CA PHE A 131 -1.76 7.01 -10.05
C PHE A 131 -2.81 8.10 -9.80
N LYS A 132 -2.37 9.31 -9.48
CA LYS A 132 -3.25 10.46 -9.21
C LYS A 132 -4.40 10.12 -8.28
N PRO A 133 -4.12 9.55 -7.08
CA PRO A 133 -5.18 9.20 -6.15
C PRO A 133 -5.91 10.45 -5.67
N LYS A 134 -7.13 10.28 -5.20
CA LYS A 134 -7.90 11.38 -4.57
C LYS A 134 -7.27 11.82 -3.26
N TYR A 135 -6.69 10.87 -2.52
CA TYR A 135 -6.05 11.11 -1.24
C TYR A 135 -4.75 10.33 -1.14
N PHE A 136 -3.79 10.86 -0.42
CA PHE A 136 -2.59 10.14 -0.01
C PHE A 136 -2.23 10.50 1.44
N VAL A 137 -1.57 9.56 2.11
CA VAL A 137 -1.17 9.69 3.52
C VAL A 137 0.31 9.39 3.67
#